data_17c4612a26abf481f851909ae170fb4e
#
_entry.id   17c4612a26abf481f851909ae170fb4e
#
_cell.length_a   1.000
_cell.length_b   1.000
_cell.length_c   1.000
_cell.angle_alpha   90.00
_cell.angle_beta   90.00
_cell.angle_gamma   90.00
#
_symmetry.space_group_name_H-M   'P 1'
#
loop_
_entity.id
_entity.type
_entity.pdbx_description
1 polymer ?
#
loop_
_entity_poly.entity_id
_entity_poly.type
_entity_poly.pdbx_seq_one_letter_code
_entity_poly.pdbx_strand_id
1 'polypeptide(L)'
;MAAEQHSDSPPVIAVNDLTVEIRSDRGAYPVVADMALAVRPGETLCIVGESGCGKSMTALSLLRLLPEAARVAKGEILIDGEDLLAMDEHRVEDLRGERIAMIFQEPLTALNPVLTIGEQIAESVRQHRKVGHRAAMQRTLETLQLVQMPDAARRAKQFPHELSGGMRQRAMIALALACDPRILVADEPTTALDVTIQAQILGLIGDLQQRLGTALILITHDLGVVAEIADRVVVMYAGRRVEEASVYELFDHPIHPYTLGLMGAIPRSVPGRPSAERLTDISGTVPPPWDLPVGCAFAPRCPGASARCFAERPPFEEKRPGHFAACWEHVHD
;
A
#
# COMPACT_ATOMS: atom_id res chain seq x y z
N MET A 1 23.20 2.83 -6.96
CA MET A 1 23.80 1.47 -7.07
C MET A 1 22.91 0.35 -6.50
N ALA A 2 21.73 0.60 -5.93
CA ALA A 2 20.81 -0.44 -5.45
C ALA A 2 19.75 -0.88 -6.49
N ALA A 3 19.45 -0.07 -7.49
CA ALA A 3 18.39 -0.34 -8.47
C ALA A 3 18.70 -1.43 -9.52
N GLU A 4 19.96 -1.82 -9.71
CA GLU A 4 20.35 -2.82 -10.72
C GLU A 4 20.26 -4.27 -10.25
N GLN A 5 20.09 -4.54 -8.97
CA GLN A 5 20.13 -5.92 -8.43
C GLN A 5 18.81 -6.68 -8.48
N HIS A 6 17.67 -6.03 -8.81
CA HIS A 6 16.34 -6.66 -8.74
C HIS A 6 15.80 -7.13 -10.11
N SER A 7 16.51 -6.91 -11.23
CA SER A 7 15.94 -7.08 -12.58
C SER A 7 15.67 -8.52 -13.02
N ASP A 8 16.30 -9.54 -12.42
CA ASP A 8 16.24 -10.94 -12.91
C ASP A 8 15.42 -11.91 -12.03
N SER A 9 15.02 -11.51 -10.82
CA SER A 9 14.25 -12.40 -9.93
C SER A 9 12.77 -12.40 -10.28
N PRO A 10 12.09 -13.57 -10.28
CA PRO A 10 10.65 -13.61 -10.47
C PRO A 10 9.93 -12.86 -9.34
N PRO A 11 8.77 -12.25 -9.62
CA PRO A 11 8.00 -11.56 -8.60
C PRO A 11 7.50 -12.53 -7.52
N VAL A 12 7.51 -12.09 -6.25
CA VAL A 12 6.91 -12.83 -5.14
C VAL A 12 5.39 -12.65 -5.09
N ILE A 13 4.91 -11.54 -5.65
CA ILE A 13 3.49 -11.30 -5.88
C ILE A 13 3.31 -10.64 -7.24
N ALA A 14 2.33 -11.13 -7.99
CA ALA A 14 1.88 -10.52 -9.24
C ALA A 14 0.35 -10.45 -9.26
N VAL A 15 -0.18 -9.36 -9.73
CA VAL A 15 -1.61 -9.12 -9.92
C VAL A 15 -1.82 -8.84 -11.39
N ASN A 16 -2.73 -9.57 -12.01
CA ASN A 16 -3.03 -9.42 -13.43
C ASN A 16 -4.51 -9.11 -13.61
N ASP A 17 -4.80 -7.96 -14.21
CA ASP A 17 -6.13 -7.55 -14.68
C ASP A 17 -7.23 -7.61 -13.59
N LEU A 18 -6.84 -7.32 -12.34
CA LEU A 18 -7.72 -7.42 -11.18
C LEU A 18 -8.81 -6.36 -11.22
N THR A 19 -10.05 -6.81 -11.10
CA THR A 19 -11.22 -5.94 -10.94
C THR A 19 -11.97 -6.32 -9.67
N VAL A 20 -12.15 -5.35 -8.78
CA VAL A 20 -12.94 -5.48 -7.55
C VAL A 20 -14.20 -4.64 -7.67
N GLU A 21 -15.33 -5.27 -7.48
CA GLU A 21 -16.66 -4.63 -7.48
C GLU A 21 -17.20 -4.52 -6.06
N ILE A 22 -17.89 -3.41 -5.79
CA ILE A 22 -18.72 -3.24 -4.58
C ILE A 22 -20.19 -3.28 -4.95
N ARG A 23 -20.99 -3.99 -4.16
CA ARG A 23 -22.45 -4.04 -4.29
C ARG A 23 -23.07 -2.96 -3.44
N SER A 24 -24.02 -2.24 -4.03
CA SER A 24 -24.85 -1.25 -3.34
C SER A 24 -26.30 -1.37 -3.82
N ASP A 25 -27.20 -0.63 -3.22
CA ASP A 25 -28.60 -0.55 -3.65
C ASP A 25 -28.77 -0.04 -5.10
N ARG A 26 -27.74 0.61 -5.64
CA ARG A 26 -27.71 1.13 -7.02
C ARG A 26 -27.12 0.16 -8.04
N GLY A 27 -26.61 -0.99 -7.61
CA GLY A 27 -25.97 -1.99 -8.47
C GLY A 27 -24.56 -2.36 -8.02
N ALA A 28 -23.84 -3.09 -8.88
CA ALA A 28 -22.43 -3.43 -8.69
C ALA A 28 -21.54 -2.48 -9.50
N TYR A 29 -20.54 -1.90 -8.88
CA TYR A 29 -19.65 -0.93 -9.50
C TYR A 29 -18.18 -1.29 -9.22
N PRO A 30 -17.28 -1.18 -10.22
CA PRO A 30 -15.87 -1.41 -10.02
C PRO A 30 -15.25 -0.28 -9.18
N VAL A 31 -14.68 -0.65 -8.04
CA VAL A 31 -13.89 0.25 -7.17
C VAL A 31 -12.39 0.09 -7.40
N VAL A 32 -11.99 -1.03 -8.01
CA VAL A 32 -10.68 -1.27 -8.61
C VAL A 32 -10.93 -1.90 -9.98
N ALA A 33 -10.26 -1.43 -11.02
CA ALA A 33 -10.46 -1.95 -12.36
C ALA A 33 -9.14 -2.02 -13.14
N ASP A 34 -8.93 -3.16 -13.81
CA ASP A 34 -7.76 -3.45 -14.65
C ASP A 34 -6.43 -3.22 -13.90
N MET A 35 -6.42 -3.52 -12.58
CA MET A 35 -5.22 -3.40 -11.76
C MET A 35 -4.23 -4.51 -12.13
N ALA A 36 -3.01 -4.10 -12.44
CA ALA A 36 -1.90 -5.03 -12.56
C ALA A 36 -0.69 -4.45 -11.83
N LEU A 37 0.03 -5.27 -11.12
CA LEU A 37 1.29 -4.93 -10.46
C LEU A 37 2.09 -6.21 -10.24
N ALA A 38 3.39 -6.06 -10.09
CA ALA A 38 4.27 -7.16 -9.70
C ALA A 38 5.32 -6.60 -8.74
N VAL A 39 5.66 -7.34 -7.69
CA VAL A 39 6.67 -6.93 -6.71
C VAL A 39 7.68 -8.06 -6.53
N ARG A 40 8.95 -7.71 -6.58
CA ARG A 40 10.08 -8.64 -6.44
C ARG A 40 10.54 -8.75 -4.98
N PRO A 41 11.29 -9.79 -4.62
CA PRO A 41 11.89 -9.87 -3.29
C PRO A 41 12.71 -8.62 -2.97
N GLY A 42 12.50 -8.04 -1.80
CA GLY A 42 13.22 -6.85 -1.34
C GLY A 42 12.83 -5.53 -2.04
N GLU A 43 11.87 -5.54 -2.99
CA GLU A 43 11.37 -4.34 -3.66
C GLU A 43 10.33 -3.62 -2.79
N THR A 44 10.37 -2.29 -2.78
CA THR A 44 9.32 -1.44 -2.21
C THR A 44 8.50 -0.80 -3.33
N LEU A 45 7.26 -1.27 -3.50
CA LEU A 45 6.26 -0.67 -4.38
C LEU A 45 5.35 0.24 -3.57
N CYS A 46 5.30 1.52 -3.89
CA CYS A 46 4.34 2.45 -3.30
C CYS A 46 3.09 2.60 -4.18
N ILE A 47 1.91 2.56 -3.57
CA ILE A 47 0.63 2.87 -4.23
C ILE A 47 0.11 4.18 -3.65
N VAL A 48 -0.02 5.20 -4.50
CA VAL A 48 -0.42 6.55 -4.08
C VAL A 48 -1.69 7.02 -4.79
N GLY A 49 -2.38 7.99 -4.20
CA GLY A 49 -3.59 8.61 -4.75
C GLY A 49 -4.50 9.17 -3.66
N GLU A 50 -5.51 9.95 -4.05
CA GLU A 50 -6.49 10.54 -3.12
C GLU A 50 -7.31 9.46 -2.39
N SER A 51 -7.91 9.85 -1.25
CA SER A 51 -8.84 8.98 -0.52
C SER A 51 -9.99 8.51 -1.41
N GLY A 52 -10.39 7.25 -1.27
CA GLY A 52 -11.46 6.66 -2.07
C GLY A 52 -11.07 6.22 -3.47
N CYS A 53 -9.82 6.35 -3.92
CA CYS A 53 -9.40 5.90 -5.25
C CYS A 53 -9.16 4.38 -5.40
N GLY A 54 -9.43 3.57 -4.35
CA GLY A 54 -9.36 2.10 -4.43
C GLY A 54 -8.11 1.45 -3.83
N LYS A 55 -7.19 2.19 -3.22
CA LYS A 55 -5.92 1.66 -2.67
C LYS A 55 -6.12 0.56 -1.62
N SER A 56 -6.91 0.86 -0.57
CA SER A 56 -7.20 -0.12 0.50
C SER A 56 -7.98 -1.33 -0.02
N MET A 57 -8.87 -1.16 -1.01
CA MET A 57 -9.56 -2.28 -1.65
C MET A 57 -8.57 -3.17 -2.43
N THR A 58 -7.58 -2.56 -3.08
CA THR A 58 -6.47 -3.31 -3.69
C THR A 58 -5.70 -4.09 -2.62
N ALA A 59 -5.28 -3.45 -1.51
CA ALA A 59 -4.57 -4.11 -0.42
C ALA A 59 -5.34 -5.29 0.17
N LEU A 60 -6.63 -5.10 0.49
CA LEU A 60 -7.47 -6.14 1.05
C LEU A 60 -7.69 -7.32 0.09
N SER A 61 -7.72 -7.07 -1.23
CA SER A 61 -7.85 -8.14 -2.21
C SER A 61 -6.61 -9.04 -2.26
N LEU A 62 -5.39 -8.48 -2.02
CA LEU A 62 -4.15 -9.25 -1.97
C LEU A 62 -4.12 -10.30 -0.83
N LEU A 63 -4.99 -10.14 0.17
CA LEU A 63 -5.13 -11.07 1.28
C LEU A 63 -6.48 -11.80 1.30
N ARG A 64 -7.35 -11.61 0.29
CA ARG A 64 -8.76 -12.06 0.29
C ARG A 64 -9.53 -11.62 1.55
N LEU A 65 -9.30 -10.39 2.00
CA LEU A 65 -9.97 -9.77 3.16
C LEU A 65 -10.98 -8.70 2.74
N LEU A 66 -11.52 -8.79 1.53
CA LEU A 66 -12.56 -7.88 1.06
C LEU A 66 -13.80 -7.95 1.96
N PRO A 67 -14.47 -6.82 2.25
CA PRO A 67 -15.74 -6.83 2.97
C PRO A 67 -16.83 -7.58 2.18
N GLU A 68 -17.88 -8.06 2.85
CA GLU A 68 -18.98 -8.85 2.24
C GLU A 68 -19.65 -8.13 1.03
N ALA A 69 -19.70 -6.81 1.07
CA ALA A 69 -20.24 -6.01 -0.02
C ALA A 69 -19.35 -5.98 -1.27
N ALA A 70 -18.09 -6.44 -1.16
CA ALA A 70 -17.12 -6.40 -2.26
C ALA A 70 -16.70 -7.80 -2.70
N ARG A 71 -16.35 -7.94 -3.99
CA ARG A 71 -15.86 -9.19 -4.56
C ARG A 71 -14.83 -8.93 -5.63
N VAL A 72 -13.94 -9.88 -5.85
CA VAL A 72 -13.14 -9.95 -7.07
C VAL A 72 -14.05 -10.43 -8.20
N ALA A 73 -14.20 -9.60 -9.23
CA ALA A 73 -15.03 -9.89 -10.41
C ALA A 73 -14.20 -10.48 -11.56
N LYS A 74 -12.90 -10.12 -11.64
CA LYS A 74 -11.98 -10.53 -12.71
C LYS A 74 -10.54 -10.45 -12.23
N GLY A 75 -9.66 -11.19 -12.91
CA GLY A 75 -8.22 -11.15 -12.71
C GLY A 75 -7.70 -12.28 -11.87
N GLU A 76 -6.40 -12.26 -11.60
CA GLU A 76 -5.68 -13.24 -10.79
C GLU A 76 -4.69 -12.55 -9.85
N ILE A 77 -4.39 -13.21 -8.74
CA ILE A 77 -3.38 -12.76 -7.76
C ILE A 77 -2.44 -13.93 -7.52
N LEU A 78 -1.23 -13.83 -8.02
CA LEU A 78 -0.22 -14.87 -7.91
C LEU A 78 0.72 -14.58 -6.73
N ILE A 79 0.82 -15.49 -5.78
CA ILE A 79 1.81 -15.48 -4.70
C ILE A 79 2.77 -16.66 -4.95
N ASP A 80 4.05 -16.37 -5.14
CA ASP A 80 5.06 -17.37 -5.54
C ASP A 80 4.63 -18.20 -6.75
N GLY A 81 3.82 -17.62 -7.67
CA GLY A 81 3.30 -18.27 -8.88
C GLY A 81 2.01 -19.07 -8.70
N GLU A 82 1.46 -19.18 -7.49
CA GLU A 82 0.19 -19.86 -7.21
C GLU A 82 -0.97 -18.83 -7.14
N ASP A 83 -2.08 -19.08 -7.83
CA ASP A 83 -3.23 -18.17 -7.84
C ASP A 83 -4.01 -18.22 -6.51
N LEU A 84 -3.89 -17.15 -5.73
CA LEU A 84 -4.58 -16.96 -4.44
C LEU A 84 -6.11 -17.10 -4.56
N LEU A 85 -6.69 -16.67 -5.68
CA LEU A 85 -8.14 -16.67 -5.87
C LEU A 85 -8.68 -18.07 -6.14
N ALA A 86 -7.85 -18.98 -6.65
CA ALA A 86 -8.19 -20.37 -6.91
C ALA A 86 -8.00 -21.29 -5.67
N MET A 87 -7.33 -20.81 -4.62
CA MET A 87 -7.07 -21.58 -3.41
C MET A 87 -8.31 -21.74 -2.52
N ASP A 88 -8.39 -22.85 -1.80
CA ASP A 88 -9.36 -23.01 -0.71
C ASP A 88 -9.01 -22.10 0.49
N GLU A 89 -9.97 -21.89 1.40
CA GLU A 89 -9.78 -20.95 2.53
C GLU A 89 -8.69 -21.41 3.50
N HIS A 90 -8.55 -22.71 3.74
CA HIS A 90 -7.49 -23.22 4.64
C HIS A 90 -6.10 -22.90 4.11
N ARG A 91 -5.90 -23.07 2.79
CA ARG A 91 -4.62 -22.71 2.17
C ARG A 91 -4.35 -21.21 2.26
N VAL A 92 -5.38 -20.37 2.09
CA VAL A 92 -5.27 -18.91 2.23
C VAL A 92 -4.97 -18.52 3.68
N GLU A 93 -5.60 -19.17 4.65
CA GLU A 93 -5.30 -18.95 6.08
C GLU A 93 -3.84 -19.29 6.42
N ASP A 94 -3.29 -20.37 5.85
CA ASP A 94 -1.87 -20.72 6.02
C ASP A 94 -0.94 -19.66 5.42
N LEU A 95 -1.29 -19.09 4.27
CA LEU A 95 -0.48 -18.06 3.61
C LEU A 95 -0.50 -16.71 4.38
N ARG A 96 -1.67 -16.35 4.94
CA ARG A 96 -1.80 -15.13 5.75
C ARG A 96 -0.94 -15.24 7.00
N GLY A 97 -0.02 -14.30 7.19
CA GLY A 97 0.94 -14.28 8.29
C GLY A 97 2.25 -15.00 8.01
N GLU A 98 2.25 -16.10 7.25
CA GLU A 98 3.47 -16.84 6.88
C GLU A 98 4.13 -16.30 5.61
N ARG A 99 3.34 -16.06 4.55
CA ARG A 99 3.84 -15.59 3.24
C ARG A 99 3.55 -14.13 3.00
N ILE A 100 2.32 -13.72 3.28
CA ILE A 100 1.84 -12.36 3.13
C ILE A 100 1.23 -11.88 4.45
N ALA A 101 1.65 -10.71 4.91
CA ALA A 101 1.11 -10.07 6.10
C ALA A 101 0.68 -8.64 5.81
N MET A 102 -0.19 -8.09 6.66
CA MET A 102 -0.72 -6.75 6.49
C MET A 102 -0.58 -5.92 7.77
N ILE A 103 -0.14 -4.68 7.59
CA ILE A 103 -0.24 -3.60 8.56
C ILE A 103 -1.47 -2.78 8.18
N PHE A 104 -2.50 -2.80 9.02
CA PHE A 104 -3.76 -2.09 8.76
C PHE A 104 -3.66 -0.61 9.11
N GLN A 105 -4.57 0.19 8.56
CA GLN A 105 -4.61 1.63 8.76
C GLN A 105 -4.85 2.02 10.23
N GLU A 106 -5.72 1.28 10.94
CA GLU A 106 -6.08 1.57 12.34
C GLU A 106 -5.66 0.45 13.28
N PRO A 107 -4.65 0.64 14.15
CA PRO A 107 -4.21 -0.36 15.11
C PRO A 107 -5.27 -0.78 16.12
N LEU A 108 -6.21 0.12 16.46
CA LEU A 108 -7.26 -0.18 17.44
C LEU A 108 -8.29 -1.19 16.93
N THR A 109 -8.53 -1.22 15.63
CA THR A 109 -9.45 -2.17 15.01
C THR A 109 -8.76 -3.49 14.64
N ALA A 110 -7.44 -3.45 14.42
CA ALA A 110 -6.63 -4.61 14.07
C ALA A 110 -6.21 -5.45 15.29
N LEU A 111 -6.02 -4.83 16.47
CA LEU A 111 -5.63 -5.51 17.69
C LEU A 111 -6.85 -5.91 18.51
N ASN A 112 -6.89 -7.16 19.00
CA ASN A 112 -7.95 -7.63 19.87
C ASN A 112 -7.87 -6.94 21.26
N PRO A 113 -8.89 -6.16 21.69
CA PRO A 113 -8.81 -5.37 22.93
C PRO A 113 -8.84 -6.20 24.20
N VAL A 114 -9.23 -7.48 24.14
CA VAL A 114 -9.37 -8.37 25.33
C VAL A 114 -8.21 -9.35 25.50
N LEU A 115 -7.22 -9.31 24.61
CA LEU A 115 -5.98 -10.07 24.68
C LEU A 115 -4.78 -9.14 24.88
N THR A 116 -3.77 -9.62 25.60
CA THR A 116 -2.50 -8.88 25.71
C THR A 116 -1.76 -8.88 24.37
N ILE A 117 -0.87 -7.91 24.19
CA ILE A 117 -0.05 -7.83 22.97
C ILE A 117 0.77 -9.11 22.78
N GLY A 118 1.34 -9.63 23.86
CA GLY A 118 2.16 -10.84 23.82
C GLY A 118 1.35 -12.08 23.43
N GLU A 119 0.12 -12.22 23.92
CA GLU A 119 -0.76 -13.34 23.56
C GLU A 119 -1.13 -13.32 22.08
N GLN A 120 -1.47 -12.17 21.53
CA GLN A 120 -1.84 -12.04 20.12
C GLN A 120 -0.67 -12.41 19.19
N ILE A 121 0.53 -11.91 19.47
CA ILE A 121 1.72 -12.24 18.68
C ILE A 121 2.09 -13.72 18.85
N ALA A 122 2.07 -14.24 20.08
CA ALA A 122 2.38 -15.64 20.36
C ALA A 122 1.37 -16.59 19.71
N GLU A 123 0.09 -16.23 19.62
CA GLU A 123 -0.95 -16.99 18.94
C GLU A 123 -0.63 -17.12 17.45
N SER A 124 -0.32 -16.01 16.77
CA SER A 124 0.09 -16.00 15.36
C SER A 124 1.32 -16.88 15.13
N VAL A 125 2.36 -16.76 15.96
CA VAL A 125 3.56 -17.61 15.89
C VAL A 125 3.24 -19.10 16.06
N ARG A 126 2.37 -19.44 17.01
CA ARG A 126 1.98 -20.85 17.24
C ARG A 126 1.19 -21.42 16.07
N GLN A 127 0.29 -20.65 15.51
CA GLN A 127 -0.54 -21.04 14.38
C GLN A 127 0.32 -21.41 13.15
N HIS A 128 1.26 -20.54 12.78
CA HIS A 128 2.02 -20.70 11.56
C HIS A 128 3.32 -21.50 11.73
N ARG A 129 4.00 -21.42 12.88
CA ARG A 129 5.28 -22.12 13.10
C ARG A 129 5.15 -23.44 13.83
N LYS A 130 3.94 -23.82 14.28
CA LYS A 130 3.64 -25.06 14.99
C LYS A 130 4.57 -25.31 16.19
N VAL A 131 4.91 -24.26 16.92
CA VAL A 131 5.79 -24.30 18.11
C VAL A 131 5.02 -24.23 19.41
N GLY A 132 5.65 -24.69 20.51
CA GLY A 132 5.05 -24.59 21.83
C GLY A 132 5.00 -23.16 22.37
N HIS A 133 4.15 -22.91 23.35
CA HIS A 133 3.91 -21.59 23.96
C HIS A 133 5.19 -20.86 24.38
N ARG A 134 6.14 -21.56 25.02
CA ARG A 134 7.41 -20.94 25.46
C ARG A 134 8.23 -20.40 24.31
N ALA A 135 8.35 -21.15 23.21
CA ALA A 135 9.09 -20.73 22.02
C ALA A 135 8.36 -19.57 21.30
N ALA A 136 7.03 -19.63 21.24
CA ALA A 136 6.23 -18.55 20.67
C ALA A 136 6.38 -17.25 21.48
N MET A 137 6.35 -17.31 22.80
CA MET A 137 6.55 -16.15 23.67
C MET A 137 7.98 -15.58 23.55
N GLN A 138 8.98 -16.44 23.40
CA GLN A 138 10.35 -15.99 23.14
C GLN A 138 10.42 -15.23 21.80
N ARG A 139 9.86 -15.78 20.74
CA ARG A 139 9.78 -15.11 19.42
C ARG A 139 9.02 -13.79 19.51
N THR A 140 7.94 -13.75 20.28
CA THR A 140 7.18 -12.51 20.54
C THR A 140 8.07 -11.42 21.11
N LEU A 141 8.88 -11.73 22.12
CA LEU A 141 9.79 -10.74 22.72
C LEU A 141 10.87 -10.29 21.75
N GLU A 142 11.44 -11.20 20.95
CA GLU A 142 12.41 -10.89 19.90
C GLU A 142 11.80 -9.96 18.87
N THR A 143 10.57 -10.21 18.43
CA THR A 143 9.88 -9.37 17.42
C THR A 143 9.52 -7.99 18.01
N LEU A 144 9.07 -7.92 19.26
CA LEU A 144 8.83 -6.63 19.93
C LEU A 144 10.12 -5.81 20.09
N GLN A 145 11.26 -6.46 20.34
CA GLN A 145 12.57 -5.80 20.36
C GLN A 145 12.98 -5.34 18.95
N LEU A 146 12.72 -6.15 17.94
CA LEU A 146 13.00 -5.84 16.53
C LEU A 146 12.29 -4.57 16.08
N VAL A 147 11.03 -4.37 16.50
CA VAL A 147 10.27 -3.13 16.24
C VAL A 147 10.60 -2.01 17.23
N GLN A 148 11.69 -2.14 17.99
CA GLN A 148 12.14 -1.13 18.96
C GLN A 148 11.07 -0.77 20.01
N MET A 149 10.29 -1.76 20.49
CA MET A 149 9.32 -1.56 21.55
C MET A 149 10.06 -1.31 22.88
N PRO A 150 9.86 -0.15 23.53
CA PRO A 150 10.51 0.10 24.82
C PRO A 150 9.98 -0.85 25.88
N ASP A 151 10.87 -1.48 26.65
CA ASP A 151 10.50 -2.44 27.72
C ASP A 151 9.58 -3.57 27.19
N ALA A 152 10.02 -4.25 26.13
CA ALA A 152 9.23 -5.26 25.40
C ALA A 152 8.60 -6.31 26.33
N ALA A 153 9.33 -6.78 27.35
CA ALA A 153 8.82 -7.78 28.29
C ALA A 153 7.63 -7.28 29.14
N ARG A 154 7.62 -6.01 29.49
CA ARG A 154 6.49 -5.39 30.18
C ARG A 154 5.34 -5.12 29.22
N ARG A 155 5.64 -4.58 28.02
CA ARG A 155 4.61 -4.24 27.02
C ARG A 155 3.90 -5.47 26.48
N ALA A 156 4.57 -6.61 26.36
CA ALA A 156 3.94 -7.87 26.00
C ALA A 156 2.78 -8.27 26.92
N LYS A 157 2.80 -7.86 28.19
CA LYS A 157 1.76 -8.16 29.19
C LYS A 157 0.62 -7.14 29.23
N GLN A 158 0.71 -6.07 28.45
CA GLN A 158 -0.29 -5.00 28.39
C GLN A 158 -1.32 -5.29 27.32
N PHE A 159 -2.52 -4.72 27.52
CA PHE A 159 -3.58 -4.70 26.55
C PHE A 159 -3.40 -3.52 25.57
N PRO A 160 -3.97 -3.57 24.35
CA PRO A 160 -3.85 -2.48 23.38
C PRO A 160 -4.22 -1.10 23.90
N HIS A 161 -5.26 -1.00 24.75
CA HIS A 161 -5.73 0.27 25.31
C HIS A 161 -4.77 0.92 26.31
N GLU A 162 -3.83 0.14 26.89
CA GLU A 162 -2.81 0.63 27.82
C GLU A 162 -1.57 1.22 27.11
N LEU A 163 -1.51 1.12 25.77
CA LEU A 163 -0.39 1.60 24.95
C LEU A 163 -0.69 2.95 24.30
N SER A 164 0.36 3.76 24.08
CA SER A 164 0.25 4.97 23.23
C SER A 164 0.03 4.59 21.77
N GLY A 165 -0.40 5.56 20.92
CA GLY A 165 -0.62 5.35 19.49
C GLY A 165 0.59 4.75 18.78
N GLY A 166 1.77 5.33 18.95
CA GLY A 166 3.01 4.81 18.35
C GLY A 166 3.42 3.44 18.88
N MET A 167 3.13 3.11 20.15
CA MET A 167 3.37 1.76 20.69
C MET A 167 2.38 0.73 20.14
N ARG A 168 1.11 1.09 19.93
CA ARG A 168 0.11 0.24 19.24
C ARG A 168 0.54 -0.06 17.82
N GLN A 169 1.04 0.96 17.12
CA GLN A 169 1.56 0.81 15.77
C GLN A 169 2.74 -0.16 15.72
N ARG A 170 3.72 -0.01 16.62
CA ARG A 170 4.84 -0.95 16.76
C ARG A 170 4.38 -2.37 17.08
N ALA A 171 3.36 -2.52 17.93
CA ALA A 171 2.78 -3.83 18.26
C ALA A 171 2.12 -4.50 17.04
N MET A 172 1.39 -3.72 16.22
CA MET A 172 0.79 -4.20 14.97
C MET A 172 1.85 -4.58 13.94
N ILE A 173 2.93 -3.80 13.79
CA ILE A 173 4.08 -4.14 12.95
C ILE A 173 4.74 -5.43 13.46
N ALA A 174 4.93 -5.58 14.77
CA ALA A 174 5.46 -6.80 15.37
C ALA A 174 4.58 -8.01 15.07
N LEU A 175 3.26 -7.88 15.16
CA LEU A 175 2.32 -8.93 14.81
C LEU A 175 2.45 -9.35 13.36
N ALA A 176 2.50 -8.38 12.43
CA ALA A 176 2.65 -8.62 11.00
C ALA A 176 3.99 -9.33 10.66
N LEU A 177 5.07 -8.99 11.37
CA LEU A 177 6.41 -9.54 11.12
C LEU A 177 6.75 -10.81 11.96
N ALA A 178 5.85 -11.26 12.82
CA ALA A 178 6.13 -12.34 13.77
C ALA A 178 6.57 -13.64 13.11
N CYS A 179 6.08 -13.92 11.91
CA CYS A 179 6.37 -15.12 11.14
C CYS A 179 7.31 -14.89 9.93
N ASP A 180 8.03 -13.76 9.89
CA ASP A 180 8.95 -13.37 8.80
C ASP A 180 8.33 -13.52 7.40
N PRO A 181 7.25 -12.78 7.10
CA PRO A 181 6.54 -12.88 5.84
C PRO A 181 7.43 -12.43 4.67
N ARG A 182 7.23 -13.03 3.49
CA ARG A 182 7.93 -12.62 2.26
C ARG A 182 7.37 -11.35 1.65
N ILE A 183 6.09 -11.08 1.91
CA ILE A 183 5.35 -9.92 1.39
C ILE A 183 4.70 -9.20 2.57
N LEU A 184 4.97 -7.91 2.70
CA LEU A 184 4.35 -7.03 3.67
C LEU A 184 3.50 -5.98 2.93
N VAL A 185 2.21 -5.95 3.21
CA VAL A 185 1.29 -4.91 2.73
C VAL A 185 1.06 -3.92 3.87
N ALA A 186 1.35 -2.65 3.67
CA ALA A 186 1.15 -1.62 4.68
C ALA A 186 0.14 -0.57 4.14
N ASP A 187 -1.07 -0.58 4.69
CA ASP A 187 -2.14 0.34 4.29
C ASP A 187 -2.16 1.55 5.23
N GLU A 188 -1.64 2.68 4.75
CA GLU A 188 -1.53 3.94 5.49
C GLU A 188 -1.02 3.76 6.95
N PRO A 189 0.15 3.13 7.14
CA PRO A 189 0.60 2.66 8.46
C PRO A 189 0.88 3.78 9.47
N THR A 190 0.73 5.03 9.10
CA THR A 190 1.06 6.20 9.94
C THR A 190 -0.11 7.18 10.09
N THR A 191 -1.29 6.84 9.57
CA THR A 191 -2.48 7.66 9.73
C THR A 191 -2.79 7.90 11.21
N ALA A 192 -3.15 9.13 11.57
CA ALA A 192 -3.45 9.60 12.93
C ALA A 192 -2.25 9.60 13.92
N LEU A 193 -1.02 9.54 13.43
CA LEU A 193 0.20 9.75 14.22
C LEU A 193 0.74 11.17 14.01
N ASP A 194 1.44 11.70 15.00
CA ASP A 194 2.19 12.95 14.83
C ASP A 194 3.38 12.75 13.86
N VAL A 195 3.81 13.84 13.21
CA VAL A 195 4.84 13.81 12.15
C VAL A 195 6.14 13.15 12.61
N THR A 196 6.53 13.35 13.87
CA THR A 196 7.77 12.76 14.41
C THR A 196 7.66 11.25 14.55
N ILE A 197 6.54 10.74 15.07
CA ILE A 197 6.28 9.31 15.20
C ILE A 197 6.07 8.68 13.82
N GLN A 198 5.41 9.39 12.89
CA GLN A 198 5.26 8.95 11.51
C GLN A 198 6.63 8.65 10.86
N ALA A 199 7.57 9.59 10.90
CA ALA A 199 8.92 9.39 10.36
C ALA A 199 9.64 8.20 11.01
N GLN A 200 9.51 8.03 12.35
CA GLN A 200 10.09 6.90 13.06
C GLN A 200 9.51 5.55 12.64
N ILE A 201 8.20 5.48 12.43
CA ILE A 201 7.51 4.23 12.02
C ILE A 201 7.89 3.87 10.57
N LEU A 202 7.93 4.84 9.68
CA LEU A 202 8.31 4.61 8.28
C LEU A 202 9.77 4.21 8.14
N GLY A 203 10.67 4.90 8.84
CA GLY A 203 12.07 4.50 8.92
C GLY A 203 12.24 3.07 9.47
N LEU A 204 11.47 2.71 10.52
CA LEU A 204 11.46 1.36 11.06
C LEU A 204 11.00 0.32 10.02
N ILE A 205 9.92 0.59 9.29
CA ILE A 205 9.42 -0.33 8.24
C ILE A 205 10.47 -0.50 7.14
N GLY A 206 11.10 0.58 6.67
CA GLY A 206 12.16 0.53 5.67
C GLY A 206 13.39 -0.26 6.14
N ASP A 207 13.87 0.00 7.36
CA ASP A 207 14.99 -0.75 7.95
C ASP A 207 14.68 -2.26 8.05
N LEU A 208 13.47 -2.60 8.48
CA LEU A 208 13.03 -3.99 8.61
C LEU A 208 12.88 -4.67 7.26
N GLN A 209 12.33 -3.98 6.27
CA GLN A 209 12.20 -4.44 4.90
C GLN A 209 13.58 -4.81 4.32
N GLN A 210 14.56 -3.91 4.43
CA GLN A 210 15.92 -4.16 3.94
C GLN A 210 16.61 -5.31 4.68
N ARG A 211 16.48 -5.38 6.02
CA ARG A 211 17.12 -6.42 6.84
C ARG A 211 16.54 -7.82 6.61
N LEU A 212 15.25 -7.91 6.35
CA LEU A 212 14.53 -9.17 6.17
C LEU A 212 14.43 -9.59 4.68
N GLY A 213 14.72 -8.68 3.75
CA GLY A 213 14.55 -8.91 2.33
C GLY A 213 13.08 -9.10 1.91
N THR A 214 12.16 -8.57 2.72
CA THR A 214 10.72 -8.66 2.50
C THR A 214 10.31 -7.72 1.37
N ALA A 215 9.44 -8.17 0.45
CA ALA A 215 8.79 -7.28 -0.52
C ALA A 215 7.77 -6.40 0.21
N LEU A 216 7.81 -5.08 -0.02
CA LEU A 216 6.90 -4.13 0.62
C LEU A 216 5.94 -3.52 -0.40
N ILE A 217 4.64 -3.60 -0.14
CA ILE A 217 3.62 -2.82 -0.82
C ILE A 217 3.12 -1.76 0.17
N LEU A 218 3.55 -0.52 -0.02
CA LEU A 218 3.16 0.58 0.85
C LEU A 218 2.08 1.43 0.21
N ILE A 219 0.95 1.56 0.87
CA ILE A 219 -0.11 2.49 0.50
C ILE A 219 0.04 3.74 1.35
N THR A 220 0.14 4.89 0.70
CA THR A 220 0.23 6.19 1.38
C THR A 220 -0.28 7.31 0.47
N HIS A 221 -0.67 8.41 1.06
CA HIS A 221 -0.93 9.67 0.36
C HIS A 221 0.22 10.68 0.53
N ASP A 222 1.26 10.32 1.29
CA ASP A 222 2.42 11.18 1.56
C ASP A 222 3.54 10.90 0.55
N LEU A 223 3.64 11.77 -0.46
CA LEU A 223 4.68 11.67 -1.49
C LEU A 223 6.11 11.95 -0.95
N GLY A 224 6.25 12.62 0.18
CA GLY A 224 7.54 12.78 0.85
C GLY A 224 8.10 11.44 1.30
N VAL A 225 7.24 10.61 1.90
CA VAL A 225 7.57 9.23 2.27
C VAL A 225 7.92 8.39 1.06
N VAL A 226 7.14 8.52 -0.01
CA VAL A 226 7.38 7.79 -1.26
C VAL A 226 8.77 8.08 -1.82
N ALA A 227 9.18 9.36 -1.82
CA ALA A 227 10.50 9.78 -2.31
C ALA A 227 11.67 9.17 -1.51
N GLU A 228 11.45 8.84 -0.23
CA GLU A 228 12.50 8.31 0.66
C GLU A 228 12.66 6.79 0.55
N ILE A 229 11.56 6.04 0.36
CA ILE A 229 11.60 4.58 0.55
C ILE A 229 11.15 3.76 -0.66
N ALA A 230 10.53 4.37 -1.68
CA ALA A 230 10.03 3.62 -2.83
C ALA A 230 11.13 3.30 -3.84
N ASP A 231 11.09 2.09 -4.40
CA ASP A 231 11.82 1.77 -5.63
C ASP A 231 10.96 2.12 -6.84
N ARG A 232 9.66 1.81 -6.78
CA ARG A 232 8.69 2.05 -7.84
C ARG A 232 7.35 2.53 -7.27
N VAL A 233 6.64 3.33 -8.05
CA VAL A 233 5.40 3.97 -7.63
C VAL A 233 4.30 3.69 -8.64
N VAL A 234 3.13 3.35 -8.14
CA VAL A 234 1.86 3.27 -8.88
C VAL A 234 0.95 4.38 -8.40
N VAL A 235 0.55 5.26 -9.29
CA VAL A 235 -0.42 6.32 -9.02
C VAL A 235 -1.80 5.83 -9.41
N MET A 236 -2.73 5.84 -8.45
CA MET A 236 -4.13 5.42 -8.65
C MET A 236 -5.08 6.61 -8.66
N TYR A 237 -6.00 6.62 -9.61
CA TYR A 237 -7.12 7.55 -9.66
C TYR A 237 -8.41 6.81 -10.03
N ALA A 238 -9.48 7.03 -9.27
CA ALA A 238 -10.81 6.47 -9.53
C ALA A 238 -10.81 4.96 -9.85
N GLY A 239 -10.10 4.17 -9.04
CA GLY A 239 -10.02 2.71 -9.14
C GLY A 239 -9.01 2.18 -10.16
N ARG A 240 -8.24 3.03 -10.84
CA ARG A 240 -7.33 2.62 -11.91
C ARG A 240 -5.93 3.15 -11.72
N ARG A 241 -4.95 2.44 -12.28
CA ARG A 241 -3.61 2.99 -12.46
C ARG A 241 -3.66 4.09 -13.52
N VAL A 242 -3.08 5.22 -13.20
CA VAL A 242 -2.95 6.34 -14.16
C VAL A 242 -1.49 6.60 -14.53
N GLU A 243 -0.56 6.24 -13.66
CA GLU A 243 0.88 6.34 -13.92
C GLU A 243 1.64 5.29 -13.10
N GLU A 244 2.74 4.77 -13.63
CA GLU A 244 3.66 3.85 -12.96
C GLU A 244 5.08 4.07 -13.49
N ALA A 245 6.03 4.28 -12.57
CA ALA A 245 7.44 4.47 -12.90
C ALA A 245 8.34 4.14 -11.72
N SER A 246 9.66 4.13 -11.93
CA SER A 246 10.61 4.22 -10.83
C SER A 246 10.39 5.53 -10.06
N VAL A 247 10.76 5.56 -8.78
CA VAL A 247 10.58 6.77 -7.95
C VAL A 247 11.25 7.98 -8.60
N TYR A 248 12.47 7.82 -9.12
CA TYR A 248 13.21 8.91 -9.76
C TYR A 248 12.50 9.43 -11.01
N GLU A 249 12.09 8.55 -11.93
CA GLU A 249 11.38 8.94 -13.14
C GLU A 249 10.03 9.62 -12.83
N LEU A 250 9.31 9.14 -11.82
CA LEU A 250 8.04 9.74 -11.44
C LEU A 250 8.19 11.17 -10.92
N PHE A 251 9.23 11.43 -10.08
CA PHE A 251 9.45 12.75 -9.49
C PHE A 251 10.12 13.74 -10.46
N ASP A 252 11.03 13.26 -11.32
CA ASP A 252 11.75 14.12 -12.26
C ASP A 252 10.94 14.40 -13.54
N HIS A 253 10.15 13.41 -13.98
CA HIS A 253 9.44 13.44 -15.27
C HIS A 253 7.99 12.95 -15.17
N PRO A 254 7.15 13.46 -14.28
CA PRO A 254 5.76 13.05 -14.17
C PRO A 254 4.99 13.29 -15.48
N ILE A 255 4.21 12.30 -15.91
CA ILE A 255 3.51 12.35 -17.21
C ILE A 255 2.03 12.70 -17.03
N HIS A 256 1.35 12.05 -16.07
CA HIS A 256 -0.08 12.24 -15.89
C HIS A 256 -0.38 13.55 -15.14
N PRO A 257 -1.31 14.41 -15.61
CA PRO A 257 -1.62 15.69 -14.96
C PRO A 257 -2.10 15.55 -13.50
N TYR A 258 -2.68 14.43 -13.15
CA TYR A 258 -3.02 14.12 -11.76
C TYR A 258 -1.78 13.97 -10.87
N THR A 259 -0.75 13.29 -11.35
CA THR A 259 0.54 13.15 -10.64
C THR A 259 1.20 14.50 -10.43
N LEU A 260 1.20 15.36 -11.46
CA LEU A 260 1.67 16.75 -11.37
C LEU A 260 0.89 17.52 -10.29
N GLY A 261 -0.43 17.35 -10.25
CA GLY A 261 -1.29 17.96 -9.22
C GLY A 261 -0.95 17.48 -7.80
N LEU A 262 -0.75 16.17 -7.61
CA LEU A 262 -0.33 15.61 -6.32
C LEU A 262 1.02 16.17 -5.87
N MET A 263 2.00 16.27 -6.78
CA MET A 263 3.32 16.85 -6.48
C MET A 263 3.25 18.35 -6.18
N GLY A 264 2.37 19.09 -6.84
CA GLY A 264 2.13 20.51 -6.60
C GLY A 264 1.51 20.80 -5.22
N ALA A 265 0.90 19.80 -4.59
CA ALA A 265 0.33 19.90 -3.24
C ALA A 265 1.37 19.65 -2.13
N ILE A 266 2.62 19.23 -2.45
CA ILE A 266 3.67 19.01 -1.47
C ILE A 266 4.26 20.37 -1.04
N PRO A 267 4.31 20.69 0.27
CA PRO A 267 4.98 21.89 0.75
C PRO A 267 6.49 21.84 0.45
N ARG A 268 6.95 22.68 -0.47
CA ARG A 268 8.39 22.82 -0.72
C ARG A 268 9.00 23.77 0.31
N SER A 269 9.58 23.22 1.36
CA SER A 269 10.34 24.02 2.33
C SER A 269 11.76 24.29 1.79
N VAL A 270 12.02 25.49 1.29
CA VAL A 270 13.37 25.94 0.96
C VAL A 270 13.92 26.68 2.18
N PRO A 271 15.01 26.19 2.82
CA PRO A 271 15.62 26.89 3.95
C PRO A 271 15.95 28.34 3.60
N GLY A 272 15.42 29.31 4.37
CA GLY A 272 15.72 30.73 4.21
C GLY A 272 14.86 31.49 3.20
N ARG A 273 13.85 30.86 2.57
CA ARG A 273 12.81 31.57 1.81
C ARG A 273 11.45 31.40 2.47
N PRO A 274 10.67 32.48 2.69
CA PRO A 274 9.26 32.31 3.06
C PRO A 274 8.58 31.53 1.94
N SER A 275 7.82 30.51 2.30
CA SER A 275 6.98 29.75 1.36
C SER A 275 5.90 30.70 0.79
N ALA A 276 6.25 31.43 -0.28
CA ALA A 276 5.36 32.37 -0.95
C ALA A 276 4.54 31.72 -2.07
N GLU A 277 4.85 30.47 -2.42
CA GLU A 277 4.10 29.73 -3.43
C GLU A 277 2.84 29.13 -2.77
N ARG A 278 1.69 29.52 -3.29
CA ARG A 278 0.42 28.85 -2.95
C ARG A 278 0.54 27.39 -3.39
N LEU A 279 0.25 26.46 -2.47
CA LEU A 279 0.08 25.05 -2.83
C LEU A 279 -0.96 24.94 -3.93
N THR A 280 -0.64 24.17 -4.96
CA THR A 280 -1.57 23.92 -6.06
C THR A 280 -2.54 22.83 -5.59
N ASP A 281 -3.80 23.19 -5.38
CA ASP A 281 -4.85 22.23 -5.04
C ASP A 281 -5.44 21.62 -6.32
N ILE A 282 -5.73 20.33 -6.29
CA ILE A 282 -6.45 19.65 -7.37
C ILE A 282 -7.94 19.95 -7.18
N SER A 283 -8.48 20.88 -7.98
CA SER A 283 -9.87 21.31 -7.88
C SER A 283 -10.88 20.16 -8.04
N GLY A 284 -11.98 20.20 -7.30
CA GLY A 284 -13.05 19.19 -7.37
C GLY A 284 -12.76 17.95 -6.53
N THR A 285 -13.57 16.91 -6.71
CA THR A 285 -13.48 15.64 -5.97
C THR A 285 -13.37 14.47 -6.94
N VAL A 286 -12.84 13.33 -6.45
CA VAL A 286 -12.83 12.07 -7.20
C VAL A 286 -14.28 11.66 -7.49
N PRO A 287 -14.66 11.39 -8.75
CA PRO A 287 -16.01 10.96 -9.06
C PRO A 287 -16.29 9.59 -8.43
N PRO A 288 -17.53 9.39 -7.90
CA PRO A 288 -17.87 8.10 -7.32
C PRO A 288 -17.94 7.00 -8.41
N PRO A 289 -17.78 5.71 -8.04
CA PRO A 289 -17.71 4.60 -9.01
C PRO A 289 -18.95 4.48 -9.94
N TRP A 290 -20.11 4.98 -9.50
CA TRP A 290 -21.35 4.95 -10.27
C TRP A 290 -21.56 6.16 -11.19
N ASP A 291 -20.63 7.14 -11.16
CA ASP A 291 -20.70 8.39 -11.94
C ASP A 291 -19.37 8.69 -12.64
N LEU A 292 -18.67 7.64 -13.04
CA LEU A 292 -17.42 7.77 -13.79
C LEU A 292 -17.70 8.22 -15.23
N PRO A 293 -16.94 9.19 -15.77
CA PRO A 293 -17.06 9.58 -17.17
C PRO A 293 -16.67 8.43 -18.11
N VAL A 294 -17.22 8.44 -19.30
CA VAL A 294 -16.93 7.44 -20.36
C VAL A 294 -15.45 7.46 -20.74
N GLY A 295 -14.87 8.65 -20.83
CA GLY A 295 -13.47 8.88 -21.19
C GLY A 295 -12.50 8.75 -20.00
N CYS A 296 -11.51 9.64 -19.95
CA CYS A 296 -10.57 9.76 -18.86
C CYS A 296 -11.29 10.19 -17.58
N ALA A 297 -11.17 9.41 -16.51
CA ALA A 297 -11.81 9.73 -15.23
C ALA A 297 -11.33 11.06 -14.63
N PHE A 298 -10.11 11.49 -14.95
CA PHE A 298 -9.55 12.75 -14.49
C PHE A 298 -9.92 13.95 -15.39
N ALA A 299 -10.47 13.74 -16.60
CA ALA A 299 -10.76 14.81 -17.55
C ALA A 299 -11.54 16.00 -16.97
N PRO A 300 -12.57 15.81 -16.08
CA PRO A 300 -13.29 16.93 -15.47
C PRO A 300 -12.45 17.84 -14.56
N ARG A 301 -11.30 17.33 -14.08
CA ARG A 301 -10.38 18.04 -13.17
C ARG A 301 -9.06 18.42 -13.85
N CYS A 302 -8.86 17.95 -15.08
CA CYS A 302 -7.60 18.11 -15.81
C CYS A 302 -7.54 19.47 -16.50
N PRO A 303 -6.55 20.34 -16.21
CA PRO A 303 -6.42 21.64 -16.86
C PRO A 303 -6.08 21.53 -18.35
N GLY A 304 -5.52 20.39 -18.80
CA GLY A 304 -5.16 20.13 -20.19
C GLY A 304 -6.11 19.16 -20.90
N ALA A 305 -7.35 18.98 -20.41
CA ALA A 305 -8.28 18.03 -21.02
C ALA A 305 -8.74 18.49 -22.42
N SER A 306 -8.55 17.63 -23.43
CA SER A 306 -9.08 17.81 -24.77
C SER A 306 -10.44 17.11 -24.94
N ALA A 307 -11.11 17.35 -26.08
CA ALA A 307 -12.37 16.68 -26.41
C ALA A 307 -12.22 15.15 -26.43
N ARG A 308 -11.06 14.64 -26.83
CA ARG A 308 -10.76 13.19 -26.81
C ARG A 308 -10.76 12.62 -25.41
N CYS A 309 -10.23 13.37 -24.42
CA CYS A 309 -10.22 12.94 -23.03
C CYS A 309 -11.62 12.70 -22.45
N PHE A 310 -12.64 13.42 -22.94
CA PHE A 310 -14.04 13.20 -22.52
C PHE A 310 -14.71 12.06 -23.27
N ALA A 311 -14.30 11.80 -24.52
CA ALA A 311 -14.92 10.79 -25.39
C ALA A 311 -14.33 9.39 -25.20
N GLU A 312 -13.02 9.28 -24.98
CA GLU A 312 -12.29 8.02 -24.97
C GLU A 312 -11.36 7.92 -23.77
N ARG A 313 -11.30 6.72 -23.19
CA ARG A 313 -10.35 6.43 -22.11
C ARG A 313 -8.96 6.20 -22.70
N PRO A 314 -7.91 6.89 -22.19
CA PRO A 314 -6.54 6.62 -22.61
C PRO A 314 -6.11 5.21 -22.18
N PRO A 315 -5.40 4.45 -23.03
CA PRO A 315 -4.78 3.20 -22.64
C PRO A 315 -3.66 3.45 -21.63
N PHE A 316 -3.43 2.49 -20.73
CA PHE A 316 -2.25 2.49 -19.88
C PHE A 316 -1.11 1.83 -20.66
N GLU A 317 -0.18 2.63 -21.13
CA GLU A 317 0.89 2.20 -22.03
C GLU A 317 2.23 2.85 -21.67
N GLU A 318 3.32 2.23 -22.11
CA GLU A 318 4.66 2.76 -21.93
C GLU A 318 4.85 4.04 -22.77
N LYS A 319 5.15 5.13 -22.08
CA LYS A 319 5.40 6.45 -22.69
C LYS A 319 6.89 6.76 -22.81
N ARG A 320 7.69 6.20 -21.87
CA ARG A 320 9.15 6.24 -21.84
C ARG A 320 9.64 4.87 -21.31
N PRO A 321 10.88 4.47 -21.50
CA PRO A 321 11.39 3.19 -21.01
C PRO A 321 11.12 3.00 -19.51
N GLY A 322 10.31 1.99 -19.15
CA GLY A 322 9.91 1.70 -17.77
C GLY A 322 8.94 2.72 -17.14
N HIS A 323 8.38 3.65 -17.90
CA HIS A 323 7.45 4.68 -17.44
C HIS A 323 6.13 4.59 -18.20
N PHE A 324 5.07 4.18 -17.52
CA PHE A 324 3.74 3.93 -18.05
C PHE A 324 2.76 5.01 -17.61
N ALA A 325 1.90 5.46 -18.51
CA ALA A 325 0.84 6.41 -18.14
C ALA A 325 -0.41 6.24 -19.00
N ALA A 326 -1.57 6.53 -18.39
CA ALA A 326 -2.87 6.57 -19.06
C ALA A 326 -3.23 8.03 -19.42
N CYS A 327 -2.53 8.63 -20.37
CA CYS A 327 -2.76 10.00 -20.81
C CYS A 327 -2.63 10.13 -22.35
N TRP A 328 -3.55 10.90 -22.99
CA TRP A 328 -3.51 11.17 -24.41
C TRP A 328 -2.52 12.29 -24.78
N GLU A 329 -2.42 13.30 -23.92
CA GLU A 329 -1.93 14.63 -24.29
C GLU A 329 -0.51 14.93 -23.80
N HIS A 330 0.10 14.07 -22.97
CA HIS A 330 1.39 14.39 -22.38
C HIS A 330 2.53 13.56 -22.95
N VAL A 331 3.26 14.21 -23.83
CA VAL A 331 4.70 14.06 -23.99
C VAL A 331 5.25 15.46 -23.72
N HIS A 332 5.66 15.76 -22.49
CA HIS A 332 6.53 16.90 -22.25
C HIS A 332 7.93 16.47 -22.68
N ASP A 333 8.40 17.08 -23.80
CA ASP A 333 9.80 17.07 -24.20
C ASP A 333 10.67 17.79 -23.15
#